data_a7bcf9a5e10a7e1f4e96e383c844870f
#
_entry.id   a7bcf9a5e10a7e1f4e96e383c844870f
#
_cell.length_a   1.000
_cell.length_b   1.000
_cell.length_c   1.000
_cell.angle_alpha   90.00
_cell.angle_beta   90.00
_cell.angle_gamma   90.00
#
_symmetry.space_group_name_H-M   'P 1'
#
loop_
_entity.id
_entity.type
_entity.pdbx_description
1 polymer ?
#
loop_
_entity_poly.entity_id
_entity_poly.type
_entity_poly.pdbx_seq_one_letter_code
_entity_poly.pdbx_strand_id
1 'polypeptide(L)'
;MMNYATIVTILLLLLSGQSVNSQESPPELTPVTPIAIEQGYLEGRGLTRVDPSEFDGENVTRDEDFTSDSYTHAFYTGKIFVAVYEAGPGRVYIDGALYDEFVHILEGRLILTPDSGDAVEFKQGESLVVPQGYKGYWYMPEKYRELIVINTDYAKAEGGP
;
A
#
# COMPACT_ATOMS: atom_id res chain seq x y z
N MET A 1 -21.27 -7.20 6.78
CA MET A 1 -21.64 -6.43 5.58
C MET A 1 -22.07 -5.03 6.01
N MET A 2 -21.15 -4.10 6.00
CA MET A 2 -21.47 -2.68 6.18
C MET A 2 -21.03 -1.94 4.91
N ASN A 3 -22.04 -1.48 4.15
CA ASN A 3 -21.88 -0.72 2.92
C ASN A 3 -21.31 0.67 3.22
N TYR A 4 -20.12 0.98 2.73
CA TYR A 4 -19.57 2.34 2.67
C TYR A 4 -20.09 3.12 1.44
N ALA A 5 -21.37 3.09 1.21
CA ALA A 5 -22.03 3.89 0.19
C ALA A 5 -23.07 4.78 0.84
N THR A 6 -22.66 5.77 1.63
CA THR A 6 -23.56 6.88 1.99
C THR A 6 -22.74 7.93 2.74
N ILE A 7 -22.33 8.96 2.08
CA ILE A 7 -22.19 10.35 2.53
C ILE A 7 -21.62 11.16 1.35
N VAL A 8 -22.44 11.57 0.40
CA VAL A 8 -22.40 12.90 -0.24
C VAL A 8 -23.74 13.08 -0.96
N THR A 9 -24.70 13.57 -0.23
CA THR A 9 -25.88 14.25 -0.82
C THR A 9 -26.35 15.28 0.19
N ILE A 10 -26.68 16.44 -0.31
CA ILE A 10 -27.22 17.64 0.34
C ILE A 10 -26.15 18.74 0.38
N LEU A 11 -26.28 19.80 -0.44
CA LEU A 11 -27.30 20.82 -0.33
C LEU A 11 -27.29 21.71 -1.57
N LEU A 12 -28.30 21.58 -2.42
CA LEU A 12 -28.65 22.58 -3.42
C LEU A 12 -29.65 23.55 -2.76
N LEU A 13 -29.22 24.74 -2.41
CA LEU A 13 -30.12 25.84 -2.04
C LEU A 13 -29.90 27.01 -2.99
N LEU A 14 -30.93 27.25 -3.77
CA LEU A 14 -31.15 28.42 -4.63
C LEU A 14 -31.08 29.69 -3.81
N LEU A 15 -30.20 30.60 -4.17
CA LEU A 15 -30.38 32.02 -3.87
C LEU A 15 -29.97 32.85 -5.07
N SER A 16 -30.93 33.51 -5.60
CA SER A 16 -30.91 34.47 -6.69
C SER A 16 -30.07 35.71 -6.37
N GLY A 17 -29.20 36.07 -7.32
CA GLY A 17 -28.94 37.45 -7.65
C GLY A 17 -28.12 38.27 -6.67
N GLN A 18 -26.79 38.35 -6.91
CA GLN A 18 -26.07 39.63 -6.93
C GLN A 18 -24.72 39.40 -7.62
N SER A 19 -24.48 40.14 -8.69
CA SER A 19 -23.18 40.20 -9.35
C SER A 19 -22.20 40.94 -8.43
N VAL A 20 -21.50 40.16 -7.60
CA VAL A 20 -20.29 40.66 -6.93
C VAL A 20 -19.14 40.21 -7.82
N ASN A 21 -18.47 41.16 -8.42
CA ASN A 21 -17.22 40.96 -9.14
C ASN A 21 -16.14 40.63 -8.09
N SER A 22 -16.18 39.42 -7.56
CA SER A 22 -15.15 38.89 -6.69
C SER A 22 -13.95 38.56 -7.57
N GLN A 23 -12.94 39.43 -7.55
CA GLN A 23 -11.60 39.05 -7.98
C GLN A 23 -11.22 37.85 -7.13
N GLU A 24 -11.35 36.68 -7.73
CA GLU A 24 -10.90 35.42 -7.14
C GLU A 24 -9.37 35.55 -6.98
N SER A 25 -8.93 35.66 -5.73
CA SER A 25 -7.50 35.66 -5.41
C SER A 25 -6.90 34.38 -5.99
N PRO A 26 -5.72 34.42 -6.62
CA PRO A 26 -5.08 33.21 -7.09
C PRO A 26 -5.01 32.20 -5.94
N PRO A 27 -5.25 30.89 -6.19
CA PRO A 27 -5.19 29.88 -5.14
C PRO A 27 -3.83 30.00 -4.45
N GLU A 28 -3.85 30.18 -3.15
CA GLU A 28 -2.65 30.20 -2.32
C GLU A 28 -1.99 28.84 -2.43
N LEU A 29 -0.82 28.78 -3.08
CA LEU A 29 -0.06 27.56 -3.24
C LEU A 29 0.42 27.13 -1.85
N THR A 30 -0.22 26.13 -1.28
CA THR A 30 0.25 25.50 -0.04
C THR A 30 1.67 24.97 -0.29
N PRO A 31 2.67 25.37 0.49
CA PRO A 31 4.03 24.87 0.31
C PRO A 31 4.06 23.34 0.39
N VAL A 32 4.64 22.71 -0.61
CA VAL A 32 4.88 21.26 -0.60
C VAL A 32 6.21 21.02 0.10
N THR A 33 6.16 20.33 1.24
CA THR A 33 7.35 20.00 2.02
C THR A 33 7.70 18.52 1.90
N PRO A 34 9.00 18.15 1.91
CA PRO A 34 9.41 16.76 1.98
C PRO A 34 8.89 16.07 3.23
N ILE A 35 8.54 14.80 3.11
CA ILE A 35 8.10 13.95 4.21
C ILE A 35 9.29 13.08 4.60
N ALA A 36 9.69 13.14 5.88
CA ALA A 36 10.76 12.31 6.39
C ALA A 36 10.27 10.87 6.60
N ILE A 37 11.10 9.90 6.25
CA ILE A 37 10.90 8.50 6.62
C ILE A 37 11.67 8.27 7.93
N GLU A 38 10.93 8.16 9.03
CA GLU A 38 11.53 8.11 10.35
C GLU A 38 12.16 6.74 10.63
N GLN A 39 13.41 6.77 11.09
CA GLN A 39 14.21 5.58 11.37
C GLN A 39 13.53 4.62 12.35
N GLY A 40 12.78 5.14 13.32
CA GLY A 40 12.05 4.31 14.30
C GLY A 40 11.12 3.29 13.66
N TYR A 41 10.35 3.71 12.67
CA TYR A 41 9.44 2.82 11.95
C TYR A 41 10.21 1.82 11.06
N LEU A 42 11.32 2.26 10.44
CA LEU A 42 12.18 1.34 9.68
C LEU A 42 12.77 0.22 10.56
N GLU A 43 12.96 0.50 11.84
CA GLU A 43 13.42 -0.48 12.84
C GLU A 43 12.27 -1.26 13.50
N GLY A 44 11.02 -1.08 13.05
CA GLY A 44 9.83 -1.78 13.55
C GLY A 44 9.22 -1.17 14.82
N ARG A 45 9.65 0.01 15.26
CA ARG A 45 9.07 0.68 16.42
C ARG A 45 7.85 1.51 16.04
N GLY A 46 6.76 1.37 16.80
CA GLY A 46 5.56 2.20 16.62
C GLY A 46 4.67 1.78 15.45
N LEU A 47 4.89 0.61 14.88
CA LEU A 47 4.01 0.05 13.85
C LEU A 47 2.64 -0.29 14.45
N THR A 48 1.58 -0.11 13.68
CA THR A 48 0.21 -0.45 14.05
C THR A 48 -0.13 -1.85 13.56
N ARG A 49 -0.71 -2.67 14.44
CA ARG A 49 -1.21 -3.99 14.06
C ARG A 49 -2.37 -3.84 13.09
N VAL A 50 -2.36 -4.65 12.06
CA VAL A 50 -3.42 -4.73 11.04
C VAL A 50 -3.85 -6.18 10.85
N ASP A 51 -5.09 -6.36 10.41
CA ASP A 51 -5.53 -7.69 9.99
C ASP A 51 -4.89 -7.99 8.62
N PRO A 52 -4.14 -9.09 8.48
CA PRO A 52 -3.54 -9.44 7.21
C PRO A 52 -4.53 -9.48 6.04
N SER A 53 -5.79 -9.85 6.30
CA SER A 53 -6.84 -9.89 5.28
C SER A 53 -7.21 -8.51 4.71
N GLU A 54 -6.85 -7.42 5.37
CA GLU A 54 -7.05 -6.06 4.84
C GLU A 54 -6.16 -5.78 3.61
N PHE A 55 -5.08 -6.55 3.44
CA PHE A 55 -4.17 -6.48 2.28
C PHE A 55 -4.47 -7.54 1.23
N ASP A 56 -5.35 -8.51 1.53
CA ASP A 56 -5.70 -9.57 0.61
C ASP A 56 -6.77 -9.06 -0.36
N GLY A 57 -6.37 -8.80 -1.60
CA GLY A 57 -7.30 -8.62 -2.71
C GLY A 57 -7.86 -9.97 -3.19
N GLU A 58 -8.80 -9.94 -4.14
CA GLU A 58 -9.32 -11.16 -4.79
C GLU A 58 -8.22 -11.99 -5.49
N ASN A 59 -7.09 -11.35 -5.77
CA ASN A 59 -5.90 -11.93 -6.42
C ASN A 59 -4.87 -12.50 -5.43
N VAL A 60 -5.13 -12.49 -4.12
CA VAL A 60 -4.20 -13.00 -3.10
C VAL A 60 -4.83 -14.16 -2.36
N THR A 61 -4.14 -15.30 -2.36
CA THR A 61 -4.52 -16.48 -1.58
C THR A 61 -3.47 -16.78 -0.53
N ARG A 62 -3.87 -16.77 0.72
CA ARG A 62 -2.99 -17.02 1.86
C ARG A 62 -2.99 -18.50 2.24
N ASP A 63 -1.81 -19.04 2.53
CA ASP A 63 -1.70 -20.40 3.06
C ASP A 63 -2.28 -20.48 4.48
N GLU A 64 -3.17 -21.45 4.73
CA GLU A 64 -3.86 -21.66 6.01
C GLU A 64 -2.90 -21.98 7.17
N ASP A 65 -1.74 -22.58 6.87
CA ASP A 65 -0.72 -22.94 7.86
C ASP A 65 0.03 -21.72 8.43
N PHE A 66 -0.15 -20.54 7.85
CA PHE A 66 0.54 -19.31 8.22
C PHE A 66 -0.45 -18.26 8.73
N THR A 67 -0.65 -18.20 10.03
CA THR A 67 -1.47 -17.20 10.72
C THR A 67 -0.57 -16.26 11.50
N SER A 68 0.08 -15.32 10.83
CA SER A 68 0.96 -14.36 11.49
C SER A 68 0.30 -12.99 11.66
N ASP A 69 0.65 -12.31 12.74
CA ASP A 69 0.31 -10.91 12.91
C ASP A 69 1.05 -10.06 11.86
N SER A 70 0.37 -9.04 11.38
CA SER A 70 0.94 -8.04 10.49
C SER A 70 0.88 -6.65 11.11
N TYR A 71 1.86 -5.81 10.79
CA TYR A 71 1.99 -4.45 11.30
C TYR A 71 2.39 -3.52 10.17
N THR A 72 1.94 -2.27 10.22
CA THR A 72 2.28 -1.28 9.20
C THR A 72 2.36 0.13 9.75
N HIS A 73 3.05 1.00 9.02
CA HIS A 73 2.99 2.44 9.16
C HIS A 73 3.12 3.10 7.79
N ALA A 74 2.11 3.90 7.41
CA ALA A 74 2.13 4.66 6.17
C ALA A 74 2.78 6.04 6.39
N PHE A 75 3.80 6.35 5.61
CA PHE A 75 4.44 7.68 5.59
C PHE A 75 3.76 8.63 4.63
N TYR A 76 3.27 8.11 3.51
CA TYR A 76 2.68 8.92 2.45
C TYR A 76 1.65 8.15 1.66
N THR A 77 0.54 8.83 1.36
CA THR A 77 -0.51 8.35 0.46
C THR A 77 -0.83 9.44 -0.55
N GLY A 78 -0.55 9.20 -1.81
CA GLY A 78 -0.75 10.14 -2.92
C GLY A 78 -0.66 9.40 -4.25
N LYS A 79 0.15 9.89 -5.20
CA LYS A 79 0.44 9.18 -6.46
C LYS A 79 1.26 7.92 -6.26
N ILE A 80 1.96 7.86 -5.14
CA ILE A 80 2.58 6.65 -4.61
C ILE A 80 2.10 6.45 -3.19
N PHE A 81 2.08 5.21 -2.74
CA PHE A 81 1.93 4.84 -1.34
C PHE A 81 3.31 4.42 -0.84
N VAL A 82 3.72 4.96 0.31
CA VAL A 82 5.01 4.64 0.95
C VAL A 82 4.75 4.20 2.37
N ALA A 83 5.15 2.98 2.71
CA ALA A 83 4.91 2.39 4.03
C ALA A 83 6.01 1.42 4.45
N VAL A 84 6.08 1.16 5.75
CA VAL A 84 6.72 -0.04 6.29
C VAL A 84 5.65 -1.08 6.54
N TYR A 85 5.94 -2.31 6.14
CA TYR A 85 5.15 -3.49 6.46
C TYR A 85 6.02 -4.50 7.20
N GLU A 86 5.47 -5.13 8.23
CA GLU A 86 6.11 -6.20 9.00
C GLU A 86 5.12 -7.34 9.18
N ALA A 87 5.60 -8.57 9.00
CA ALA A 87 4.82 -9.78 9.23
C ALA A 87 5.68 -10.87 9.89
N GLY A 88 5.03 -11.81 10.55
CA GLY A 88 5.62 -13.09 10.91
C GLY A 88 5.81 -14.00 9.69
N PRO A 89 6.26 -15.25 9.89
CA PRO A 89 6.36 -16.21 8.80
C PRO A 89 5.04 -16.36 8.06
N GLY A 90 5.10 -16.41 6.73
CA GLY A 90 3.89 -16.52 5.93
C GLY A 90 4.18 -16.80 4.47
N ARG A 91 3.20 -17.37 3.76
CA ARG A 91 3.24 -17.58 2.33
C ARG A 91 1.90 -17.22 1.71
N VAL A 92 1.95 -16.45 0.62
CA VAL A 92 0.77 -16.11 -0.17
C VAL A 92 1.03 -16.45 -1.64
N TYR A 93 -0.02 -16.81 -2.35
CA TYR A 93 -0.01 -16.87 -3.81
C TYR A 93 -0.66 -15.60 -4.35
N ILE A 94 0.00 -14.96 -5.31
CA ILE A 94 -0.47 -13.76 -6.00
C ILE A 94 -0.86 -14.16 -7.42
N ASP A 95 -2.13 -13.99 -7.79
CA ASP A 95 -2.65 -14.22 -9.14
C ASP A 95 -2.77 -12.89 -9.90
N GLY A 96 -1.63 -12.34 -10.26
CA GLY A 96 -1.53 -11.06 -10.96
C GLY A 96 -1.48 -9.87 -10.00
N ALA A 97 -0.28 -9.41 -9.67
CA ALA A 97 -0.08 -8.21 -8.87
C ALA A 97 -0.77 -7.00 -9.53
N LEU A 98 -1.51 -6.22 -8.75
CA LEU A 98 -2.33 -5.12 -9.26
C LEU A 98 -1.51 -3.87 -9.63
N TYR A 99 -0.30 -3.75 -9.13
CA TYR A 99 0.57 -2.57 -9.25
C TYR A 99 2.05 -2.96 -9.33
N ASP A 100 2.88 -2.01 -9.76
CA ASP A 100 4.32 -2.11 -9.58
C ASP A 100 4.67 -1.80 -8.13
N GLU A 101 5.47 -2.66 -7.53
CA GLU A 101 5.90 -2.53 -6.14
C GLU A 101 7.42 -2.53 -6.05
N PHE A 102 7.99 -1.45 -5.50
CA PHE A 102 9.37 -1.43 -5.04
C PHE A 102 9.42 -1.89 -3.59
N VAL A 103 10.33 -2.82 -3.31
CA VAL A 103 10.57 -3.40 -1.99
C VAL A 103 12.03 -3.20 -1.60
N HIS A 104 12.27 -2.73 -0.37
CA HIS A 104 13.58 -2.77 0.28
C HIS A 104 13.47 -3.58 1.58
N ILE A 105 14.21 -4.67 1.68
CA ILE A 105 14.13 -5.59 2.82
C ILE A 105 14.88 -5.02 4.02
N LEU A 106 14.17 -4.72 5.08
CA LEU A 106 14.68 -4.14 6.33
C LEU A 106 15.07 -5.22 7.35
N GLU A 107 14.37 -6.36 7.36
CA GLU A 107 14.62 -7.49 8.26
C GLU A 107 14.14 -8.79 7.60
N GLY A 108 14.86 -9.89 7.84
CA GLY A 108 14.51 -11.22 7.34
C GLY A 108 14.86 -11.40 5.87
N ARG A 109 14.07 -12.26 5.20
CA ARG A 109 14.25 -12.58 3.79
C ARG A 109 12.92 -12.89 3.10
N LEU A 110 12.91 -12.71 1.81
CA LEU A 110 11.78 -12.96 0.91
C LEU A 110 12.19 -13.97 -0.16
N ILE A 111 11.35 -14.95 -0.42
CA ILE A 111 11.51 -15.89 -1.53
C ILE A 111 10.33 -15.73 -2.47
N LEU A 112 10.59 -15.26 -3.69
CA LEU A 112 9.62 -15.18 -4.77
C LEU A 112 9.77 -16.38 -5.68
N THR A 113 8.66 -17.06 -5.96
CA THR A 113 8.62 -18.20 -6.92
C THR A 113 7.59 -17.88 -7.98
N PRO A 114 8.00 -17.27 -9.11
CA PRO A 114 7.08 -17.01 -10.20
C PRO A 114 6.59 -18.33 -10.84
N ASP A 115 5.37 -18.33 -11.35
CA ASP A 115 4.79 -19.50 -12.05
C ASP A 115 5.65 -19.97 -13.25
N SER A 116 6.38 -19.03 -13.84
CA SER A 116 7.16 -19.26 -15.06
C SER A 116 8.64 -19.53 -14.81
N GLY A 117 9.10 -19.61 -13.55
CA GLY A 117 10.53 -19.68 -13.29
C GLY A 117 10.91 -20.28 -11.94
N ASP A 118 12.20 -20.21 -11.66
CA ASP A 118 12.79 -20.68 -10.42
C ASP A 118 12.58 -19.68 -9.28
N ALA A 119 12.65 -20.18 -8.04
CA ALA A 119 12.60 -19.35 -6.85
C ALA A 119 13.83 -18.44 -6.77
N VAL A 120 13.60 -17.17 -6.43
CA VAL A 120 14.63 -16.18 -6.18
C VAL A 120 14.52 -15.70 -4.74
N GLU A 121 15.64 -15.75 -4.01
CA GLU A 121 15.73 -15.28 -2.63
C GLU A 121 16.34 -13.89 -2.57
N PHE A 122 15.73 -13.01 -1.76
CA PHE A 122 16.21 -11.67 -1.42
C PHE A 122 16.35 -11.57 0.10
N LYS A 123 17.40 -10.87 0.57
CA LYS A 123 17.77 -10.78 1.99
C LYS A 123 17.77 -9.34 2.48
N GLN A 124 17.87 -9.19 3.80
CA GLN A 124 18.04 -7.88 4.43
C GLN A 124 19.09 -7.02 3.73
N GLY A 125 18.71 -5.78 3.43
CA GLY A 125 19.52 -4.79 2.72
C GLY A 125 19.40 -4.85 1.19
N GLU A 126 18.77 -5.89 0.63
CA GLU A 126 18.52 -5.99 -0.81
C GLU A 126 17.20 -5.30 -1.20
N SER A 127 17.11 -4.91 -2.44
CA SER A 127 15.92 -4.29 -3.01
C SER A 127 15.51 -4.99 -4.30
N LEU A 128 14.22 -4.97 -4.58
CA LEU A 128 13.66 -5.54 -5.79
C LEU A 128 12.47 -4.71 -6.28
N VAL A 129 12.03 -5.01 -7.48
CA VAL A 129 10.75 -4.53 -8.01
C VAL A 129 9.92 -5.76 -8.38
N VAL A 130 8.70 -5.81 -7.86
CA VAL A 130 7.68 -6.76 -8.31
C VAL A 130 6.77 -6.03 -9.30
N PRO A 131 6.81 -6.37 -10.59
CA PRO A 131 6.03 -5.67 -11.59
C PRO A 131 4.55 -6.05 -11.53
N GLN A 132 3.69 -5.14 -11.95
CA GLN A 132 2.28 -5.41 -12.18
C GLN A 132 2.11 -6.67 -13.05
N GLY A 133 1.15 -7.50 -12.68
CA GLY A 133 0.88 -8.77 -13.36
C GLY A 133 1.72 -9.94 -12.87
N TYR A 134 2.60 -9.75 -11.88
CA TYR A 134 3.34 -10.86 -11.27
C TYR A 134 2.38 -11.95 -10.79
N LYS A 135 2.70 -13.21 -11.13
CA LYS A 135 2.00 -14.41 -10.68
C LYS A 135 2.99 -15.37 -10.03
N GLY A 136 2.67 -15.84 -8.84
CA GLY A 136 3.53 -16.75 -8.11
C GLY A 136 3.43 -16.61 -6.60
N TYR A 137 4.29 -17.36 -5.91
CA TYR A 137 4.36 -17.35 -4.46
C TYR A 137 5.25 -16.22 -3.95
N TRP A 138 4.81 -15.61 -2.85
CA TRP A 138 5.53 -14.70 -1.98
C TRP A 138 5.68 -15.37 -0.62
N TYR A 139 6.90 -15.78 -0.27
CA TYR A 139 7.18 -16.57 0.91
C TYR A 139 8.17 -15.86 1.84
N MET A 140 7.75 -15.62 3.06
CA MET A 140 8.53 -15.07 4.16
C MET A 140 8.76 -16.19 5.18
N PRO A 141 9.94 -16.87 5.19
CA PRO A 141 10.18 -18.04 6.05
C PRO A 141 10.36 -17.69 7.53
N GLU A 142 10.56 -16.43 7.85
CA GLU A 142 10.84 -15.90 9.18
C GLU A 142 10.18 -14.52 9.35
N LYS A 143 10.37 -13.88 10.49
CA LYS A 143 9.95 -12.50 10.68
C LYS A 143 10.52 -11.64 9.54
N TYR A 144 9.66 -10.88 8.91
CA TYR A 144 9.97 -10.10 7.72
C TYR A 144 9.51 -8.66 7.89
N ARG A 145 10.34 -7.72 7.48
CA ARG A 145 9.97 -6.30 7.42
C ARG A 145 10.58 -5.66 6.18
N GLU A 146 9.78 -4.79 5.57
CA GLU A 146 10.13 -4.10 4.33
C GLU A 146 9.68 -2.65 4.33
N LEU A 147 10.39 -1.83 3.54
CA LEU A 147 9.90 -0.55 3.07
C LEU A 147 9.33 -0.76 1.67
N ILE A 148 8.07 -0.40 1.48
CA ILE A 148 7.37 -0.53 0.21
C ILE A 148 7.08 0.83 -0.41
N VAL A 149 7.15 0.87 -1.74
CA VAL A 149 6.64 1.98 -2.55
C VAL A 149 5.81 1.38 -3.66
N ILE A 150 4.53 1.67 -3.67
CA ILE A 150 3.60 1.23 -4.71
C ILE A 150 2.99 2.41 -5.46
N ASN A 151 2.77 2.23 -6.75
CA ASN A 151 2.04 3.15 -7.58
C ASN A 151 0.53 3.01 -7.27
N THR A 152 -0.17 4.12 -7.07
CA THR A 152 -1.60 4.12 -6.72
C THR A 152 -2.52 4.32 -7.92
N ASP A 153 -2.01 4.37 -9.15
CA ASP A 153 -2.84 4.62 -10.33
C ASP A 153 -3.79 3.45 -10.64
N TYR A 154 -3.49 2.24 -10.15
CA TYR A 154 -4.38 1.08 -10.23
C TYR A 154 -5.75 1.33 -9.54
N ALA A 155 -5.77 2.02 -8.41
CA ALA A 155 -7.00 2.32 -7.67
C ALA A 155 -7.99 3.18 -8.48
N LYS A 156 -7.49 3.96 -9.44
CA LYS A 156 -8.31 4.78 -10.35
C LYS A 156 -8.88 3.98 -11.51
N ALA A 157 -8.20 2.91 -11.94
CA ALA A 157 -8.66 2.05 -13.03
C ALA A 157 -9.84 1.16 -12.62
N GLU A 158 -9.92 0.80 -11.34
CA GLU A 158 -10.98 -0.05 -10.76
C GLU A 158 -12.16 0.76 -10.17
N GLY A 159 -12.22 2.08 -10.39
CA GLY A 159 -13.31 2.92 -9.88
C GLY A 159 -13.22 3.23 -8.39
N GLY A 160 -12.05 3.21 -7.81
CA GLY A 160 -11.77 3.70 -6.47
C GLY A 160 -12.11 5.18 -6.30
N PRO A 161 -12.35 5.66 -5.06
CA PRO A 161 -12.83 7.01 -4.75
C PRO A 161 -11.90 8.12 -5.23
#